data_b2b7548d75cd8baaec75f263e7560b9e
#
_entry.id   b2b7548d75cd8baaec75f263e7560b9e
#
_cell.length_a   1.000
_cell.length_b   1.000
_cell.length_c   1.000
_cell.angle_alpha   90.00
_cell.angle_beta   90.00
_cell.angle_gamma   90.00
#
_symmetry.space_group_name_H-M   'P 1'
#
loop_
_entity.id
_entity.type
_entity.pdbx_description
1 polymer ?
#
loop_
_entity_poly.entity_id
_entity_poly.type
_entity_poly.pdbx_seq_one_letter_code
_entity_poly.pdbx_strand_id
1 'polypeptide(L)'
;MKLEPYLVPFDLSNAKVAFESRIVERGNWKLVMENNRECYHCATSHPELTRTFPESTLHSGAGGDAERADLEQLVEACEAMGLPGRFWISDDNQCRVMRMRLLADARSMTITGKPAVTGKTLGKVPAEPNVGDVLLYHFPSTWNHFTADHALSFRVLPVSPTETELVSKWLVPKGAVEGVDYDLKVLTEVWLATNEQDSKLVAQNQQGIASPAYEPGPYAPQQEHGVIQFIDWYCATITKRLEGAGKLEVVA
;
A
#
# COMPACT_ATOMS: atom_id res chain seq x y z
N MET A 1 -2.08 -14.42 -15.80
CA MET A 1 -2.60 -13.28 -15.00
C MET A 1 -1.52 -12.21 -15.01
N LYS A 2 -1.83 -10.94 -15.29
CA LYS A 2 -0.81 -9.88 -15.44
C LYS A 2 -0.12 -9.48 -14.12
N LEU A 3 -0.70 -9.84 -12.97
CA LEU A 3 -0.16 -9.55 -11.65
C LEU A 3 0.89 -10.57 -11.18
N GLU A 4 0.78 -11.82 -11.63
CA GLU A 4 1.67 -12.92 -11.25
C GLU A 4 3.17 -12.60 -11.44
N PRO A 5 3.62 -11.98 -12.57
CA PRO A 5 5.02 -11.67 -12.76
C PRO A 5 5.61 -10.72 -11.72
N TYR A 6 4.82 -9.85 -11.10
CA TYR A 6 5.28 -8.95 -10.04
C TYR A 6 5.51 -9.67 -8.71
N LEU A 7 4.77 -10.76 -8.44
CA LEU A 7 4.78 -11.45 -7.14
C LEU A 7 5.67 -12.69 -7.12
N VAL A 8 5.77 -13.40 -8.25
CA VAL A 8 6.58 -14.63 -8.36
C VAL A 8 8.04 -14.45 -7.90
N PRO A 9 8.73 -13.33 -8.20
CA PRO A 9 10.11 -13.15 -7.74
C PRO A 9 10.28 -13.16 -6.22
N PHE A 10 9.27 -12.75 -5.46
CA PHE A 10 9.31 -12.70 -3.99
C PHE A 10 9.09 -14.04 -3.32
N ASP A 11 8.61 -15.05 -4.04
CA ASP A 11 8.38 -16.43 -3.54
C ASP A 11 7.75 -16.46 -2.13
N LEU A 12 6.58 -15.86 -2.02
CA LEU A 12 5.89 -15.71 -0.73
C LEU A 12 5.52 -17.05 -0.07
N SER A 13 5.55 -18.16 -0.81
CA SER A 13 5.40 -19.52 -0.24
C SER A 13 6.56 -19.92 0.67
N ASN A 14 7.74 -19.31 0.47
CA ASN A 14 8.94 -19.44 1.29
C ASN A 14 9.17 -18.22 2.20
N ALA A 15 8.13 -17.44 2.48
CA ALA A 15 8.11 -16.44 3.53
C ALA A 15 7.42 -16.98 4.80
N LYS A 16 7.61 -16.27 5.91
CA LYS A 16 6.85 -16.45 7.15
C LYS A 16 6.39 -15.11 7.70
N VAL A 17 5.28 -15.09 8.41
CA VAL A 17 4.84 -13.93 9.18
C VAL A 17 5.75 -13.81 10.40
N ALA A 18 6.52 -12.72 10.46
CA ALA A 18 7.36 -12.38 11.60
C ALA A 18 6.55 -11.65 12.68
N PHE A 19 5.61 -10.81 12.27
CA PHE A 19 4.77 -10.04 13.17
C PHE A 19 3.40 -9.78 12.54
N GLU A 20 2.36 -9.70 13.38
CA GLU A 20 1.00 -9.28 13.00
C GLU A 20 0.51 -8.23 14.00
N SER A 21 0.00 -7.13 13.49
CA SER A 21 -0.69 -6.08 14.25
C SER A 21 -2.16 -6.04 13.86
N ARG A 22 -3.01 -5.77 14.84
CA ARG A 22 -4.45 -5.51 14.65
C ARG A 22 -4.81 -4.27 15.43
N ILE A 23 -5.39 -3.30 14.75
CA ILE A 23 -5.93 -2.08 15.36
C ILE A 23 -7.37 -1.87 14.89
N VAL A 24 -8.18 -1.23 15.72
CA VAL A 24 -9.52 -0.77 15.35
C VAL A 24 -9.49 0.74 15.19
N GLU A 25 -9.71 1.18 13.97
CA GLU A 25 -9.81 2.59 13.60
C GLU A 25 -11.24 3.07 13.75
N ARG A 26 -11.43 4.26 14.34
CA ARG A 26 -12.74 4.87 14.55
C ARG A 26 -13.19 5.66 13.31
N GLY A 27 -13.45 4.93 12.24
CA GLY A 27 -13.93 5.48 10.98
C GLY A 27 -14.46 4.42 10.04
N ASN A 28 -15.20 4.87 9.05
CA ASN A 28 -15.72 4.01 7.99
C ASN A 28 -14.54 3.45 7.16
N TRP A 29 -14.63 2.19 6.77
CA TRP A 29 -13.60 1.51 6.00
C TRP A 29 -13.22 2.23 4.68
N LYS A 30 -14.15 2.99 4.09
CA LYS A 30 -13.86 3.79 2.89
C LYS A 30 -12.91 4.93 3.19
N LEU A 31 -13.04 5.59 4.37
CA LEU A 31 -12.09 6.61 4.80
C LEU A 31 -10.68 6.04 4.96
N VAL A 32 -10.56 4.84 5.54
CA VAL A 32 -9.27 4.12 5.64
C VAL A 32 -8.70 3.84 4.25
N MET A 33 -9.53 3.40 3.32
CA MET A 33 -9.09 3.13 1.95
C MET A 33 -8.73 4.40 1.19
N GLU A 34 -9.49 5.48 1.33
CA GLU A 34 -9.20 6.77 0.68
C GLU A 34 -7.90 7.35 1.23
N ASN A 35 -7.72 7.37 2.55
CA ASN A 35 -6.50 7.85 3.21
C ASN A 35 -5.25 7.15 2.68
N ASN A 36 -5.31 5.85 2.44
CA ASN A 36 -4.18 5.07 1.91
C ASN A 36 -3.96 5.25 0.38
N ARG A 37 -4.87 5.88 -0.36
CA ARG A 37 -4.79 6.01 -1.83
C ARG A 37 -4.13 7.30 -2.30
N GLU A 38 -3.86 8.22 -1.42
CA GLU A 38 -3.10 9.44 -1.63
C GLU A 38 -1.98 9.54 -0.59
N CYS A 39 -1.08 10.48 -0.71
CA CYS A 39 0.00 10.68 0.25
C CYS A 39 0.34 12.17 0.45
N TYR A 40 -0.55 13.09 0.06
CA TYR A 40 -0.27 14.53 0.27
C TYR A 40 -0.32 14.94 1.75
N HIS A 41 -0.93 14.10 2.62
CA HIS A 41 -0.88 14.27 4.08
C HIS A 41 0.42 13.73 4.70
N CYS A 42 1.17 12.88 3.97
CA CYS A 42 2.27 12.11 4.54
C CYS A 42 3.40 12.98 5.10
N ALA A 43 3.81 14.05 4.41
CA ALA A 43 4.91 14.92 4.86
C ALA A 43 4.67 15.51 6.25
N THR A 44 3.41 15.82 6.56
CA THR A 44 3.05 16.46 7.83
C THR A 44 2.65 15.46 8.92
N SER A 45 2.21 14.27 8.52
CA SER A 45 1.59 13.31 9.44
C SER A 45 2.49 12.11 9.78
N HIS A 46 3.44 11.74 8.89
CA HIS A 46 4.23 10.52 9.00
C HIS A 46 5.75 10.76 9.00
N PRO A 47 6.31 11.37 10.06
CA PRO A 47 7.74 11.70 10.10
C PRO A 47 8.67 10.47 10.06
N GLU A 48 8.17 9.28 10.43
CA GLU A 48 8.90 8.02 10.32
C GLU A 48 8.89 7.49 8.89
N LEU A 49 7.72 7.47 8.25
CA LEU A 49 7.53 6.95 6.89
C LEU A 49 8.28 7.80 5.86
N THR A 50 8.18 9.12 5.95
CA THR A 50 8.75 10.07 4.99
C THR A 50 10.28 10.15 5.01
N ARG A 51 10.95 9.40 5.89
CA ARG A 51 12.41 9.22 5.82
C ARG A 51 12.84 8.39 4.63
N THR A 52 12.02 7.46 4.21
CA THR A 52 12.36 6.47 3.17
C THR A 52 11.31 6.33 2.08
N PHE A 53 10.04 6.60 2.40
CA PHE A 53 8.96 6.53 1.43
C PHE A 53 8.78 7.91 0.76
N PRO A 54 8.80 8.00 -0.57
CA PRO A 54 8.62 9.27 -1.26
C PRO A 54 7.16 9.71 -1.16
N GLU A 55 6.97 10.96 -0.82
CA GLU A 55 5.72 11.68 -0.99
C GLU A 55 5.53 12.04 -2.48
N SER A 56 5.66 11.02 -3.32
CA SER A 56 5.83 11.22 -4.73
C SER A 56 4.50 11.45 -5.43
N THR A 57 4.40 12.57 -6.12
CA THR A 57 3.39 12.83 -7.16
C THR A 57 3.53 11.88 -8.36
N LEU A 58 4.58 11.05 -8.42
CA LEU A 58 4.73 9.99 -9.43
C LEU A 58 3.58 9.00 -9.44
N HIS A 59 2.99 8.73 -8.28
CA HIS A 59 1.77 7.91 -8.17
C HIS A 59 0.59 8.51 -8.94
N SER A 60 0.57 9.83 -9.10
CA SER A 60 -0.45 10.59 -9.81
C SER A 60 -0.08 10.92 -11.26
N GLY A 61 1.12 10.53 -11.70
CA GLY A 61 1.65 10.98 -12.98
C GLY A 61 2.04 12.46 -13.03
N ALA A 62 2.00 13.15 -11.88
CA ALA A 62 2.30 14.59 -11.77
C ALA A 62 3.75 14.90 -11.38
N GLY A 63 4.59 13.88 -11.19
CA GLY A 63 6.03 14.03 -10.88
C GLY A 63 6.77 14.82 -11.94
N GLY A 64 7.82 15.54 -11.53
CA GLY A 64 8.69 16.26 -12.44
C GLY A 64 9.45 15.35 -13.41
N ASP A 65 10.01 15.92 -14.49
CA ASP A 65 10.70 15.13 -15.52
C ASP A 65 11.91 14.36 -14.94
N ALA A 66 12.62 14.94 -13.97
CA ALA A 66 13.75 14.29 -13.30
C ALA A 66 13.31 13.07 -12.48
N GLU A 67 12.22 13.16 -11.74
CA GLU A 67 11.66 12.06 -10.95
C GLU A 67 11.16 10.93 -11.86
N ARG A 68 10.51 11.29 -12.98
CA ARG A 68 10.08 10.31 -13.99
C ARG A 68 11.26 9.58 -14.62
N ALA A 69 12.30 10.31 -14.97
CA ALA A 69 13.51 9.73 -15.54
C ALA A 69 14.22 8.78 -14.56
N ASP A 70 14.30 9.17 -13.28
CA ASP A 70 14.90 8.34 -12.24
C ASP A 70 14.10 7.05 -11.98
N LEU A 71 12.76 7.14 -11.96
CA LEU A 71 11.89 5.97 -11.86
C LEU A 71 12.04 5.06 -13.08
N GLU A 72 12.08 5.61 -14.29
CA GLU A 72 12.24 4.82 -15.52
C GLU A 72 13.58 4.07 -15.51
N GLN A 73 14.67 4.68 -15.06
CA GLN A 73 15.97 4.01 -14.89
C GLN A 73 15.87 2.85 -13.91
N LEU A 74 15.18 3.00 -12.77
CA LEU A 74 14.96 1.91 -11.83
C LEU A 74 14.17 0.78 -12.48
N VAL A 75 13.08 1.12 -13.18
CA VAL A 75 12.20 0.14 -13.84
C VAL A 75 12.98 -0.64 -14.90
N GLU A 76 13.72 0.03 -15.78
CA GLU A 76 14.55 -0.60 -16.82
C GLU A 76 15.61 -1.54 -16.22
N ALA A 77 16.31 -1.09 -15.16
CA ALA A 77 17.29 -1.93 -14.47
C ALA A 77 16.66 -3.16 -13.83
N CYS A 78 15.47 -3.04 -13.24
CA CYS A 78 14.74 -4.16 -12.68
C CYS A 78 14.23 -5.12 -13.78
N GLU A 79 13.69 -4.60 -14.87
CA GLU A 79 13.23 -5.43 -16.01
C GLU A 79 14.35 -6.22 -16.65
N ALA A 80 15.57 -5.64 -16.75
CA ALA A 80 16.75 -6.35 -17.22
C ALA A 80 17.14 -7.55 -16.32
N MET A 81 16.73 -7.53 -15.05
CA MET A 81 16.90 -8.64 -14.11
C MET A 81 15.68 -9.59 -14.04
N GLY A 82 14.67 -9.39 -14.87
CA GLY A 82 13.43 -10.17 -14.84
C GLY A 82 12.46 -9.77 -13.73
N LEU A 83 12.61 -8.56 -13.17
CA LEU A 83 11.76 -8.01 -12.13
C LEU A 83 10.85 -6.93 -12.72
N PRO A 84 9.55 -7.20 -13.00
CA PRO A 84 8.64 -6.20 -13.55
C PRO A 84 8.52 -4.98 -12.65
N GLY A 85 8.38 -3.80 -13.26
CA GLY A 85 8.31 -2.55 -12.52
C GLY A 85 7.33 -1.53 -13.06
N ARG A 86 6.85 -1.70 -14.30
CA ARG A 86 5.96 -0.72 -14.93
C ARG A 86 4.62 -0.64 -14.22
N PHE A 87 4.09 0.58 -14.19
CA PHE A 87 2.74 0.83 -13.68
C PHE A 87 1.70 0.05 -14.50
N TRP A 88 0.80 -0.63 -13.80
CA TRP A 88 -0.30 -1.34 -14.42
C TRP A 88 -1.56 -1.26 -13.55
N ILE A 89 -2.71 -1.09 -14.22
CA ILE A 89 -4.05 -1.17 -13.62
C ILE A 89 -4.82 -2.28 -14.36
N SER A 90 -5.61 -3.07 -13.63
CA SER A 90 -6.49 -4.08 -14.23
C SER A 90 -7.65 -3.45 -15.01
N ASP A 91 -8.16 -4.16 -16.04
CA ASP A 91 -9.23 -3.68 -16.90
C ASP A 91 -10.55 -3.41 -16.13
N ASP A 92 -10.75 -4.07 -15.01
CA ASP A 92 -11.87 -3.88 -14.08
C ASP A 92 -11.60 -2.84 -12.97
N ASN A 93 -10.48 -2.15 -13.05
CA ASN A 93 -10.04 -1.14 -12.07
C ASN A 93 -9.78 -1.68 -10.65
N GLN A 94 -9.81 -3.00 -10.45
CA GLN A 94 -9.72 -3.61 -9.12
C GLN A 94 -8.31 -3.68 -8.56
N CYS A 95 -7.32 -3.87 -9.44
CA CYS A 95 -5.92 -4.00 -9.06
C CYS A 95 -5.08 -2.88 -9.65
N ARG A 96 -4.06 -2.47 -8.90
CA ARG A 96 -3.02 -1.55 -9.36
C ARG A 96 -1.68 -1.99 -8.78
N VAL A 97 -0.65 -2.02 -9.61
CA VAL A 97 0.71 -2.36 -9.18
C VAL A 97 1.71 -1.41 -9.83
N MET A 98 2.75 -1.09 -9.10
CA MET A 98 3.88 -0.31 -9.59
C MET A 98 5.13 -0.63 -8.77
N ARG A 99 6.28 -0.36 -9.35
CA ARG A 99 7.55 -0.28 -8.62
C ARG A 99 7.87 1.17 -8.32
N MET A 100 8.43 1.41 -7.15
CA MET A 100 8.76 2.74 -6.68
C MET A 100 10.21 2.76 -6.20
N ARG A 101 10.87 3.89 -6.43
CA ARG A 101 12.12 4.19 -5.75
C ARG A 101 11.83 4.69 -4.33
N LEU A 102 12.55 4.18 -3.36
CA LEU A 102 12.58 4.77 -2.03
C LEU A 102 13.50 6.00 -2.01
N LEU A 103 13.31 6.91 -1.04
CA LEU A 103 14.07 8.15 -0.93
C LEU A 103 15.55 7.89 -0.65
N ALA A 104 16.40 8.77 -1.17
CA ALA A 104 17.86 8.69 -1.05
C ALA A 104 18.37 7.29 -1.44
N ASP A 105 19.23 6.71 -0.63
CA ASP A 105 19.79 5.36 -0.81
C ASP A 105 19.03 4.29 -0.01
N ALA A 106 17.81 4.59 0.42
CA ALA A 106 17.02 3.65 1.21
C ALA A 106 16.71 2.39 0.40
N ARG A 107 16.86 1.23 1.04
CA ARG A 107 16.64 -0.10 0.47
C ARG A 107 15.46 -0.82 1.09
N SER A 108 14.95 -0.24 2.17
CA SER A 108 13.85 -0.80 2.95
C SER A 108 13.12 0.33 3.68
N MET A 109 11.86 0.09 4.04
CA MET A 109 11.04 1.04 4.79
C MET A 109 11.31 0.90 6.30
N THR A 110 12.52 1.26 6.71
CA THR A 110 12.97 1.37 8.11
C THR A 110 13.36 2.80 8.42
N ILE A 111 13.46 3.18 9.68
CA ILE A 111 13.89 4.53 10.10
C ILE A 111 15.24 4.95 9.49
N THR A 112 16.12 3.99 9.27
CA THR A 112 17.46 4.23 8.73
C THR A 112 17.58 4.04 7.23
N GLY A 113 16.56 3.51 6.57
CA GLY A 113 16.58 3.10 5.17
C GLY A 113 17.40 1.83 4.88
N LYS A 114 18.03 1.25 5.91
CA LYS A 114 18.78 -0.01 5.77
C LYS A 114 17.82 -1.20 5.76
N PRO A 115 18.20 -2.33 5.13
CA PRO A 115 17.42 -3.55 5.20
C PRO A 115 17.08 -3.94 6.65
N ALA A 116 15.82 -4.29 6.89
CA ALA A 116 15.35 -4.81 8.17
C ALA A 116 15.85 -6.25 8.39
N VAL A 117 15.98 -7.03 7.30
CA VAL A 117 16.54 -8.40 7.34
C VAL A 117 17.93 -8.40 6.71
N THR A 118 18.92 -8.81 7.47
CA THR A 118 20.32 -8.80 7.05
C THR A 118 20.70 -10.12 6.36
N GLY A 119 21.36 -10.03 5.20
CA GLY A 119 21.95 -11.18 4.49
C GLY A 119 20.94 -12.15 3.88
N LYS A 120 19.64 -11.86 3.93
CA LYS A 120 18.57 -12.68 3.35
C LYS A 120 17.56 -11.80 2.63
N THR A 121 17.09 -12.29 1.48
CA THR A 121 16.06 -11.62 0.68
C THR A 121 14.86 -12.53 0.43
N LEU A 122 13.74 -11.95 0.05
CA LEU A 122 12.54 -12.69 -0.37
C LEU A 122 12.79 -13.32 -1.75
N GLY A 123 12.58 -14.61 -1.82
CA GLY A 123 12.62 -15.38 -3.05
C GLY A 123 13.92 -15.21 -3.85
N LYS A 124 13.79 -14.69 -5.05
CA LYS A 124 14.89 -14.44 -6.00
C LYS A 124 15.23 -12.95 -6.14
N VAL A 125 14.62 -12.09 -5.33
CA VAL A 125 14.89 -10.66 -5.40
C VAL A 125 16.30 -10.39 -4.89
N PRO A 126 17.17 -9.72 -5.66
CA PRO A 126 18.55 -9.47 -5.25
C PRO A 126 18.60 -8.39 -4.15
N ALA A 127 19.61 -8.51 -3.27
CA ALA A 127 19.92 -7.42 -2.32
C ALA A 127 20.57 -6.22 -3.03
N GLU A 128 21.26 -6.47 -4.11
CA GLU A 128 21.96 -5.50 -4.97
C GLU A 128 21.73 -5.82 -6.45
N PRO A 129 21.52 -4.82 -7.31
CA PRO A 129 21.29 -3.41 -6.96
C PRO A 129 19.98 -3.18 -6.21
N ASN A 130 19.79 -1.94 -5.70
CA ASN A 130 18.53 -1.53 -5.05
C ASN A 130 17.36 -1.65 -6.04
N VAL A 131 16.36 -2.44 -5.69
CA VAL A 131 15.18 -2.70 -6.53
C VAL A 131 13.95 -1.90 -6.13
N GLY A 132 14.06 -1.06 -5.10
CA GLY A 132 12.95 -0.26 -4.59
C GLY A 132 11.87 -1.09 -3.90
N ASP A 133 10.65 -0.57 -3.94
CA ASP A 133 9.44 -1.20 -3.41
C ASP A 133 8.45 -1.54 -4.54
N VAL A 134 7.80 -2.68 -4.46
CA VAL A 134 6.62 -2.99 -5.30
C VAL A 134 5.37 -2.73 -4.47
N LEU A 135 4.60 -1.74 -4.88
CA LEU A 135 3.34 -1.35 -4.27
C LEU A 135 2.18 -1.99 -5.04
N LEU A 136 1.39 -2.79 -4.34
CA LEU A 136 0.22 -3.47 -4.89
C LEU A 136 -1.03 -3.08 -4.12
N TYR A 137 -2.02 -2.56 -4.84
CA TYR A 137 -3.37 -2.33 -4.35
C TYR A 137 -4.34 -3.34 -4.96
N HIS A 138 -5.22 -3.87 -4.12
CA HIS A 138 -6.28 -4.77 -4.56
C HIS A 138 -7.58 -4.46 -3.79
N PHE A 139 -8.57 -3.95 -4.49
CA PHE A 139 -9.86 -3.62 -3.91
C PHE A 139 -10.70 -4.88 -3.63
N PRO A 140 -11.51 -4.86 -2.58
CA PRO A 140 -11.93 -3.71 -1.76
C PRO A 140 -10.98 -3.33 -0.62
N SER A 141 -10.05 -4.19 -0.20
CA SER A 141 -9.63 -4.13 1.20
C SER A 141 -8.15 -4.37 1.46
N THR A 142 -7.30 -4.41 0.42
CA THR A 142 -5.88 -4.72 0.64
C THR A 142 -4.93 -3.80 -0.11
N TRP A 143 -3.78 -3.55 0.52
CA TRP A 143 -2.59 -3.06 -0.14
C TRP A 143 -1.36 -3.76 0.42
N ASN A 144 -0.27 -3.76 -0.34
CA ASN A 144 0.92 -4.49 0.03
C ASN A 144 2.16 -3.76 -0.47
N HIS A 145 3.25 -3.89 0.29
CA HIS A 145 4.58 -3.43 -0.07
C HIS A 145 5.54 -4.61 -0.11
N PHE A 146 6.44 -4.62 -1.09
CA PHE A 146 7.43 -5.67 -1.25
C PHE A 146 8.79 -5.05 -1.52
N THR A 147 9.62 -4.96 -0.49
CA THR A 147 11.04 -4.65 -0.61
C THR A 147 11.84 -5.95 -0.78
N ALA A 148 13.13 -5.86 -1.06
CA ALA A 148 13.94 -7.05 -1.28
C ALA A 148 14.01 -7.96 -0.03
N ASP A 149 14.00 -7.39 1.16
CA ASP A 149 14.28 -8.06 2.43
C ASP A 149 13.03 -8.49 3.20
N HIS A 150 11.90 -7.80 3.00
CA HIS A 150 10.63 -8.14 3.65
C HIS A 150 9.43 -7.68 2.83
N ALA A 151 8.24 -8.14 3.20
CA ALA A 151 6.98 -7.67 2.64
C ALA A 151 6.01 -7.27 3.75
N LEU A 152 5.12 -6.34 3.40
CA LEU A 152 4.02 -5.88 4.22
C LEU A 152 2.70 -6.16 3.52
N SER A 153 1.75 -6.68 4.27
CA SER A 153 0.39 -6.88 3.78
C SER A 153 -0.60 -6.25 4.75
N PHE A 154 -1.47 -5.42 4.22
CA PHE A 154 -2.54 -4.76 4.97
C PHE A 154 -3.89 -5.26 4.50
N ARG A 155 -4.79 -5.46 5.44
CA ARG A 155 -6.18 -5.81 5.19
C ARG A 155 -7.12 -4.96 6.04
N VAL A 156 -8.04 -4.31 5.37
CA VAL A 156 -9.14 -3.53 5.95
C VAL A 156 -10.37 -4.41 6.07
N LEU A 157 -10.98 -4.46 7.24
CA LEU A 157 -12.22 -5.20 7.50
C LEU A 157 -13.24 -4.28 8.16
N PRO A 158 -14.38 -3.96 7.51
CA PRO A 158 -15.46 -3.21 8.13
C PRO A 158 -16.01 -3.96 9.35
N VAL A 159 -16.02 -3.32 10.51
CA VAL A 159 -16.62 -3.84 11.75
C VAL A 159 -18.02 -3.26 11.95
N SER A 160 -18.15 -1.96 11.71
CA SER A 160 -19.40 -1.23 11.76
C SER A 160 -19.38 -0.07 10.75
N PRO A 161 -20.46 0.71 10.59
CA PRO A 161 -20.43 1.92 9.76
C PRO A 161 -19.35 2.96 10.15
N THR A 162 -18.86 2.91 11.38
CA THR A 162 -17.90 3.88 11.95
C THR A 162 -16.69 3.23 12.61
N GLU A 163 -16.49 1.94 12.39
CA GLU A 163 -15.32 1.21 12.91
C GLU A 163 -14.77 0.25 11.87
N THR A 164 -13.47 0.19 11.78
CA THR A 164 -12.73 -0.62 10.81
C THR A 164 -11.55 -1.31 11.48
N GLU A 165 -11.42 -2.63 11.33
CA GLU A 165 -10.22 -3.35 11.73
C GLU A 165 -9.18 -3.24 10.60
N LEU A 166 -7.98 -2.79 10.94
CA LEU A 166 -6.79 -2.86 10.11
C LEU A 166 -5.87 -3.95 10.62
N VAL A 167 -5.60 -4.94 9.77
CA VAL A 167 -4.64 -6.03 10.04
C VAL A 167 -3.41 -5.81 9.20
N SER A 168 -2.25 -5.68 9.83
CA SER A 168 -0.95 -5.51 9.18
C SER A 168 -0.06 -6.72 9.48
N LYS A 169 0.57 -7.29 8.44
CA LYS A 169 1.47 -8.43 8.58
C LYS A 169 2.82 -8.12 7.95
N TRP A 170 3.88 -8.42 8.69
CA TRP A 170 5.26 -8.36 8.22
C TRP A 170 5.74 -9.75 7.88
N LEU A 171 6.14 -9.94 6.63
CA LEU A 171 6.63 -11.21 6.12
C LEU A 171 8.14 -11.10 5.87
N VAL A 172 8.88 -12.08 6.37
CA VAL A 172 10.34 -12.19 6.18
C VAL A 172 10.67 -13.53 5.51
N PRO A 173 11.87 -13.70 4.93
CA PRO A 173 12.30 -15.00 4.43
C PRO A 173 12.14 -16.08 5.50
N LYS A 174 11.60 -17.25 5.15
CA LYS A 174 11.27 -18.34 6.08
C LYS A 174 12.44 -18.75 6.97
N GLY A 175 13.67 -18.71 6.42
CA GLY A 175 14.90 -19.03 7.14
C GLY A 175 15.50 -17.87 7.95
N ALA A 176 14.87 -16.69 7.99
CA ALA A 176 15.35 -15.57 8.82
C ALA A 176 15.04 -15.82 10.31
N VAL A 177 15.98 -15.51 11.18
CA VAL A 177 15.90 -15.75 12.64
C VAL A 177 15.86 -14.40 13.37
N GLU A 178 14.85 -14.21 14.20
CA GLU A 178 14.73 -13.04 15.07
C GLU A 178 15.91 -12.96 16.04
N GLY A 179 16.43 -11.76 16.26
CA GLY A 179 17.60 -11.50 17.09
C GLY A 179 18.94 -11.85 16.43
N VAL A 180 18.92 -12.47 15.23
CA VAL A 180 20.12 -12.79 14.44
C VAL A 180 20.09 -12.09 13.09
N ASP A 181 19.06 -12.32 12.32
CA ASP A 181 18.91 -11.76 10.96
C ASP A 181 18.04 -10.49 10.95
N TYR A 182 17.14 -10.34 11.90
CA TYR A 182 16.29 -9.15 12.05
C TYR A 182 15.91 -8.89 13.51
N ASP A 183 15.63 -7.63 13.81
CA ASP A 183 15.04 -7.16 15.06
C ASP A 183 13.58 -6.72 14.79
N LEU A 184 12.64 -7.19 15.62
CA LEU A 184 11.22 -6.88 15.43
C LEU A 184 10.92 -5.38 15.51
N LYS A 185 11.59 -4.64 16.38
CA LYS A 185 11.39 -3.20 16.48
C LYS A 185 11.79 -2.50 15.20
N VAL A 186 12.99 -2.80 14.68
CA VAL A 186 13.49 -2.23 13.42
C VAL A 186 12.57 -2.58 12.24
N LEU A 187 12.07 -3.83 12.20
CA LEU A 187 11.18 -4.30 11.16
C LEU A 187 9.83 -3.60 11.18
N THR A 188 9.31 -3.26 12.35
CA THR A 188 7.89 -2.86 12.49
C THR A 188 7.67 -1.39 12.78
N GLU A 189 8.67 -0.67 13.31
CA GLU A 189 8.52 0.67 13.90
C GLU A 189 7.91 1.71 12.96
N VAL A 190 8.30 1.72 11.67
CA VAL A 190 7.79 2.70 10.69
C VAL A 190 6.29 2.54 10.52
N TRP A 191 5.84 1.33 10.19
CA TRP A 191 4.44 1.10 9.88
C TRP A 191 3.53 1.02 11.11
N LEU A 192 4.05 0.67 12.29
CA LEU A 192 3.28 0.80 13.52
C LEU A 192 3.02 2.28 13.85
N ALA A 193 4.03 3.14 13.68
CA ALA A 193 3.85 4.57 13.85
C ALA A 193 2.89 5.16 12.82
N THR A 194 3.05 4.80 11.54
CA THR A 194 2.18 5.25 10.44
C THR A 194 0.73 4.84 10.68
N ASN A 195 0.46 3.58 11.01
CA ASN A 195 -0.89 3.10 11.29
C ASN A 195 -1.56 3.87 12.46
N GLU A 196 -0.80 4.18 13.52
CA GLU A 196 -1.32 4.98 14.65
C GLU A 196 -1.64 6.42 14.23
N GLN A 197 -0.81 7.02 13.39
CA GLN A 197 -1.00 8.37 12.88
C GLN A 197 -2.22 8.43 11.95
N ASP A 198 -2.36 7.48 11.02
CA ASP A 198 -3.50 7.35 10.13
C ASP A 198 -4.81 7.11 10.88
N SER A 199 -4.78 6.28 11.92
CA SER A 199 -5.96 6.04 12.77
C SER A 199 -6.51 7.33 13.39
N LYS A 200 -5.64 8.29 13.74
CA LYS A 200 -6.05 9.61 14.24
C LYS A 200 -6.68 10.45 13.14
N LEU A 201 -6.10 10.45 11.94
CA LEU A 201 -6.63 11.18 10.78
C LEU A 201 -8.01 10.64 10.38
N VAL A 202 -8.14 9.32 10.27
CA VAL A 202 -9.41 8.65 9.96
C VAL A 202 -10.50 8.98 10.97
N ALA A 203 -10.16 8.98 12.28
CA ALA A 203 -11.13 9.35 13.33
C ALA A 203 -11.56 10.82 13.23
N GLN A 204 -10.65 11.73 12.91
CA GLN A 204 -10.97 13.15 12.70
C GLN A 204 -11.84 13.36 11.46
N ASN A 205 -11.52 12.70 10.35
CA ASN A 205 -12.31 12.74 9.13
C ASN A 205 -13.71 12.17 9.35
N GLN A 206 -13.84 11.08 10.10
CA GLN A 206 -15.17 10.53 10.47
C GLN A 206 -16.00 11.52 11.25
N GLN A 207 -15.41 12.28 12.16
CA GLN A 207 -16.10 13.34 12.89
C GLN A 207 -16.49 14.49 11.96
N GLY A 208 -15.60 14.88 11.05
CA GLY A 208 -15.84 15.93 10.07
C GLY A 208 -17.04 15.62 9.16
N ILE A 209 -17.10 14.43 8.58
CA ILE A 209 -18.22 14.03 7.69
C ILE A 209 -19.55 13.84 8.44
N ALA A 210 -19.52 13.64 9.75
CA ALA A 210 -20.72 13.59 10.57
C ALA A 210 -21.27 15.00 10.93
N SER A 211 -20.56 16.06 10.61
CA SER A 211 -20.98 17.43 10.85
C SER A 211 -22.15 17.81 9.94
N PRO A 212 -23.19 18.52 10.46
CA PRO A 212 -24.27 19.06 9.63
C PRO A 212 -23.81 20.08 8.56
N ALA A 213 -22.61 20.64 8.73
CA ALA A 213 -22.01 21.59 7.79
C ALA A 213 -21.10 20.91 6.75
N TYR A 214 -20.98 19.59 6.77
CA TYR A 214 -20.14 18.87 5.81
C TYR A 214 -20.74 18.94 4.41
N GLU A 215 -19.92 19.39 3.48
CA GLU A 215 -20.19 19.31 2.03
C GLU A 215 -19.01 18.59 1.35
N PRO A 216 -19.27 17.56 0.51
CA PRO A 216 -18.20 16.87 -0.18
C PRO A 216 -17.53 17.79 -1.21
N GLY A 217 -16.19 17.84 -1.18
CA GLY A 217 -15.38 18.55 -2.17
C GLY A 217 -15.09 17.68 -3.41
N PRO A 218 -14.60 18.29 -4.51
CA PRO A 218 -14.11 17.53 -5.65
C PRO A 218 -12.75 16.91 -5.32
N TYR A 219 -12.47 15.75 -5.91
CA TYR A 219 -11.14 15.15 -5.86
C TYR A 219 -10.15 15.93 -6.73
N ALA A 220 -8.90 16.02 -6.28
CA ALA A 220 -7.78 16.60 -7.03
C ALA A 220 -7.12 15.51 -7.91
N PRO A 221 -7.33 15.49 -9.24
CA PRO A 221 -6.88 14.37 -10.09
C PRO A 221 -5.37 14.10 -10.03
N GLN A 222 -4.57 15.14 -9.78
CA GLN A 222 -3.11 15.02 -9.70
C GLN A 222 -2.64 14.35 -8.40
N GLN A 223 -3.39 14.48 -7.31
CA GLN A 223 -3.02 13.97 -6.00
C GLN A 223 -3.85 12.73 -5.62
N GLU A 224 -5.13 12.70 -6.02
CA GLU A 224 -6.11 11.74 -5.57
C GLU A 224 -6.56 10.75 -6.66
N HIS A 225 -5.75 10.57 -7.72
CA HIS A 225 -6.10 9.62 -8.80
C HIS A 225 -6.29 8.19 -8.28
N GLY A 226 -5.60 7.81 -7.20
CA GLY A 226 -5.79 6.51 -6.55
C GLY A 226 -7.11 6.43 -5.78
N VAL A 227 -7.57 7.54 -5.19
CA VAL A 227 -8.89 7.68 -4.56
C VAL A 227 -9.98 7.61 -5.65
N ILE A 228 -9.82 8.35 -6.74
CA ILE A 228 -10.75 8.34 -7.88
C ILE A 228 -10.90 6.90 -8.42
N GLN A 229 -9.80 6.18 -8.63
CA GLN A 229 -9.84 4.79 -9.06
C GLN A 229 -10.64 3.90 -8.09
N PHE A 230 -10.45 4.08 -6.78
CA PHE A 230 -11.20 3.32 -5.78
C PHE A 230 -12.69 3.64 -5.81
N ILE A 231 -13.06 4.91 -5.89
CA ILE A 231 -14.47 5.35 -5.94
C ILE A 231 -15.15 4.86 -7.21
N ASP A 232 -14.50 4.97 -8.38
CA ASP A 232 -15.03 4.49 -9.65
C ASP A 232 -15.29 2.97 -9.60
N TRP A 233 -14.34 2.20 -9.09
CA TRP A 233 -14.51 0.77 -8.90
C TRP A 233 -15.65 0.46 -7.90
N TYR A 234 -15.69 1.18 -6.78
CA TYR A 234 -16.73 0.98 -5.75
C TYR A 234 -18.13 1.28 -6.29
N CYS A 235 -18.31 2.43 -6.94
CA CYS A 235 -19.59 2.81 -7.53
C CYS A 235 -20.04 1.83 -8.60
N ALA A 236 -19.17 1.43 -9.52
CA ALA A 236 -19.48 0.44 -10.55
C ALA A 236 -19.88 -0.91 -9.95
N THR A 237 -19.16 -1.35 -8.92
CA THR A 237 -19.41 -2.63 -8.24
C THR A 237 -20.73 -2.63 -7.49
N ILE A 238 -21.05 -1.56 -6.72
CA ILE A 238 -22.28 -1.49 -5.94
C ILE A 238 -23.51 -1.34 -6.85
N THR A 239 -23.42 -0.51 -7.90
CA THR A 239 -24.48 -0.34 -8.89
C THR A 239 -24.85 -1.68 -9.53
N LYS A 240 -23.86 -2.41 -10.02
CA LYS A 240 -24.08 -3.74 -10.60
C LYS A 240 -24.74 -4.73 -9.63
N ARG A 241 -24.36 -4.67 -8.35
CA ARG A 241 -24.97 -5.54 -7.32
C ARG A 241 -26.41 -5.16 -7.01
N LEU A 242 -26.71 -3.86 -6.94
CA LEU A 242 -28.07 -3.36 -6.69
C LEU A 242 -29.00 -3.68 -7.88
N GLU A 243 -28.55 -3.51 -9.10
CA GLU A 243 -29.28 -3.90 -10.31
C GLU A 243 -29.56 -5.41 -10.36
N GLY A 244 -28.58 -6.23 -9.93
CA GLY A 244 -28.72 -7.68 -9.80
C GLY A 244 -29.67 -8.10 -8.69
N ALA A 245 -29.68 -7.38 -7.57
CA ALA A 245 -30.58 -7.64 -6.44
C ALA A 245 -32.06 -7.28 -6.77
N GLY A 246 -32.28 -6.24 -7.60
CA GLY A 246 -33.62 -5.89 -8.08
C GLY A 246 -34.23 -6.92 -9.06
N LYS A 247 -33.44 -7.86 -9.55
CA LYS A 247 -33.89 -9.02 -10.37
C LYS A 247 -34.20 -10.28 -9.55
N LEU A 248 -33.92 -10.27 -8.25
CA LEU A 248 -34.39 -11.29 -7.32
C LEU A 248 -35.85 -10.98 -6.96
N GLU A 249 -36.73 -11.02 -7.95
CA GLU A 249 -38.15 -11.02 -7.70
C GLU A 249 -38.54 -12.30 -6.93
N VAL A 250 -39.10 -12.06 -5.78
CA VAL A 250 -40.10 -12.81 -5.06
C VAL A 250 -40.67 -13.95 -5.91
N VAL A 251 -40.08 -15.15 -5.79
CA VAL A 251 -40.81 -16.37 -6.09
C VAL A 251 -41.73 -16.59 -4.90
N ALA A 252 -42.96 -16.15 -5.07
CA ALA A 252 -44.07 -16.42 -4.16
C ALA A 252 -44.41 -17.90 -4.14
#